data_e41d5ff795c7c8f36dd991acfeef0b78
#
_entry.id   e41d5ff795c7c8f36dd991acfeef0b78
#
_cell.length_a   1.000
_cell.length_b   1.000
_cell.length_c   1.000
_cell.angle_alpha   90.00
_cell.angle_beta   90.00
_cell.angle_gamma   90.00
#
_symmetry.space_group_name_H-M   'P 1'
#
loop_
_entity.id
_entity.type
_entity.pdbx_description
1 polymer ?
#
loop_
_entity_poly.entity_id
_entity_poly.type
_entity_poly.pdbx_seq_one_letter_code
_entity_poly.pdbx_strand_id
1 'polypeptide(L)'
;MRQTTRHLIVGLMMIGVTSAGRTARADDLRAETVRHVRSSNASIVALIGLASQQSKTFRGLIETINASQGIVYVENGKCGRGVRACLVSVRTGGGHRFLRVNVNAGEADWDLMGSIGHELRHTIEVLSNRTVTTTASLHSFYLHSGSAGGFLKPFETDAAVETGAAVRAEVQKYRTTSVPQPE
;
A
#
# COMPACT_ATOMS: atom_id res chain seq x y z
N MET A 1 73.46 -28.34 38.79
CA MET A 1 72.18 -27.54 38.91
C MET A 1 71.83 -26.95 37.54
N ARG A 2 70.88 -27.48 36.81
CA ARG A 2 70.46 -27.01 35.51
C ARG A 2 68.97 -26.66 35.64
N GLN A 3 68.62 -25.34 35.46
CA GLN A 3 67.26 -24.82 35.41
C GLN A 3 66.76 -24.93 33.97
N THR A 4 65.65 -25.57 33.76
CA THR A 4 64.94 -25.67 32.52
C THR A 4 63.78 -24.66 32.52
N THR A 5 63.89 -23.63 31.67
CA THR A 5 62.86 -22.65 31.46
C THR A 5 61.78 -23.16 30.50
N ARG A 6 60.54 -23.26 30.95
CA ARG A 6 59.37 -23.60 30.12
C ARG A 6 58.77 -22.33 29.54
N HIS A 7 58.77 -22.22 28.23
CA HIS A 7 58.03 -21.18 27.49
C HIS A 7 56.58 -21.59 27.36
N LEU A 8 55.69 -20.72 27.87
CA LEU A 8 54.25 -20.81 27.73
C LEU A 8 53.82 -20.07 26.45
N ILE A 9 53.31 -20.79 25.47
CA ILE A 9 52.75 -20.19 24.25
C ILE A 9 51.28 -19.93 24.51
N VAL A 10 50.89 -18.63 24.60
CA VAL A 10 49.49 -18.20 24.67
C VAL A 10 48.98 -18.06 23.25
N GLY A 11 48.10 -18.99 22.85
CA GLY A 11 47.40 -18.92 21.58
C GLY A 11 46.25 -17.92 21.64
N LEU A 12 46.32 -16.86 20.83
CA LEU A 12 45.25 -15.87 20.66
C LEU A 12 44.19 -16.39 19.68
N MET A 13 43.04 -16.83 20.20
CA MET A 13 41.88 -17.18 19.39
C MET A 13 41.17 -15.90 18.91
N MET A 14 41.24 -15.64 17.61
CA MET A 14 40.43 -14.61 16.94
C MET A 14 39.01 -15.14 16.72
N ILE A 15 38.06 -14.64 17.48
CA ILE A 15 36.63 -14.90 17.27
C ILE A 15 36.13 -13.96 16.16
N GLY A 16 35.94 -14.52 14.98
CA GLY A 16 35.29 -13.82 13.86
C GLY A 16 33.80 -13.65 14.13
N VAL A 17 33.37 -12.40 14.41
CA VAL A 17 31.96 -12.05 14.52
C VAL A 17 31.43 -11.82 13.11
N THR A 18 30.73 -12.83 12.56
CA THR A 18 29.99 -12.71 11.29
C THR A 18 28.72 -11.87 11.51
N SER A 19 28.71 -10.64 10.99
CA SER A 19 27.52 -9.77 11.00
C SER A 19 26.52 -10.17 9.91
N ALA A 20 25.71 -11.20 10.19
CA ALA A 20 24.60 -11.65 9.32
C ALA A 20 23.23 -11.13 9.81
N GLY A 21 23.13 -9.89 10.29
CA GLY A 21 21.96 -9.43 11.02
C GLY A 21 21.18 -8.24 10.46
N ARG A 22 21.40 -7.79 9.18
CA ARG A 22 20.80 -6.53 8.71
C ARG A 22 19.75 -6.64 7.60
N THR A 23 19.60 -7.75 6.93
CA THR A 23 18.64 -7.90 5.82
C THR A 23 17.21 -8.22 6.29
N ALA A 24 17.04 -9.02 7.34
CA ALA A 24 15.74 -9.43 7.86
C ALA A 24 14.89 -8.24 8.38
N ARG A 25 15.52 -7.22 8.95
CA ARG A 25 14.81 -6.07 9.55
C ARG A 25 14.22 -5.09 8.52
N ALA A 26 14.81 -4.99 7.33
CA ALA A 26 14.29 -4.14 6.24
C ALA A 26 13.07 -4.77 5.56
N ASP A 27 13.04 -6.09 5.42
CA ASP A 27 11.91 -6.82 4.85
C ASP A 27 10.73 -6.91 5.85
N ASP A 28 10.97 -7.03 7.15
CA ASP A 28 9.95 -6.98 8.20
C ASP A 28 9.30 -5.59 8.29
N LEU A 29 10.07 -4.50 8.19
CA LEU A 29 9.53 -3.14 8.16
C LEU A 29 8.71 -2.87 6.88
N ARG A 30 9.08 -3.48 5.75
CA ARG A 30 8.29 -3.43 4.51
C ARG A 30 6.96 -4.19 4.64
N ALA A 31 6.96 -5.37 5.25
CA ALA A 31 5.76 -6.15 5.51
C ALA A 31 4.80 -5.43 6.47
N GLU A 32 5.32 -4.68 7.44
CA GLU A 32 4.52 -3.93 8.40
C GLU A 32 3.83 -2.70 7.79
N THR A 33 4.46 -2.05 6.78
CA THR A 33 3.90 -0.86 6.11
C THR A 33 2.64 -1.18 5.28
N VAL A 34 2.40 -2.44 4.93
CA VAL A 34 1.25 -2.89 4.13
C VAL A 34 0.28 -3.77 4.94
N ARG A 35 0.32 -3.67 6.27
CA ARG A 35 -0.36 -4.61 7.17
C ARG A 35 -1.88 -4.65 7.00
N HIS A 36 -2.52 -3.51 6.75
CA HIS A 36 -3.97 -3.40 6.57
C HIS A 36 -4.38 -3.35 5.09
N VAL A 37 -3.51 -2.94 4.20
CA VAL A 37 -3.71 -3.04 2.76
C VAL A 37 -3.00 -4.29 2.25
N ARG A 38 -3.74 -5.23 1.70
CA ARG A 38 -3.28 -6.58 1.37
C ARG A 38 -3.71 -6.98 -0.04
N SER A 39 -3.00 -7.92 -0.63
CA SER A 39 -3.41 -8.60 -1.86
C SER A 39 -2.93 -10.05 -1.83
N SER A 40 -3.69 -10.95 -2.42
CA SER A 40 -3.27 -12.32 -2.72
C SER A 40 -2.40 -12.39 -3.98
N ASN A 41 -2.39 -11.34 -4.80
CA ASN A 41 -1.64 -11.25 -6.05
C ASN A 41 -0.29 -10.55 -5.83
N ALA A 42 0.81 -11.28 -6.07
CA ALA A 42 2.17 -10.76 -5.86
C ALA A 42 2.49 -9.52 -6.71
N SER A 43 1.96 -9.42 -7.94
CA SER A 43 2.16 -8.25 -8.80
C SER A 43 1.46 -7.01 -8.23
N ILE A 44 0.29 -7.17 -7.64
CA ILE A 44 -0.43 -6.07 -6.97
C ILE A 44 0.30 -5.65 -5.70
N VAL A 45 0.84 -6.60 -4.92
CA VAL A 45 1.68 -6.30 -3.74
C VAL A 45 2.90 -5.48 -4.15
N ALA A 46 3.59 -5.90 -5.21
CA ALA A 46 4.75 -5.17 -5.73
C ALA A 46 4.37 -3.75 -6.21
N LEU A 47 3.23 -3.62 -6.91
CA LEU A 47 2.73 -2.33 -7.40
C LEU A 47 2.39 -1.37 -6.25
N ILE A 48 1.71 -1.85 -5.18
CA ILE A 48 1.40 -1.08 -3.98
C ILE A 48 2.70 -0.62 -3.28
N GLY A 49 3.69 -1.53 -3.16
CA GLY A 49 4.99 -1.20 -2.60
C GLY A 49 5.71 -0.11 -3.40
N LEU A 50 5.70 -0.22 -4.72
CA LEU A 50 6.30 0.76 -5.62
C LEU A 50 5.58 2.11 -5.55
N ALA A 51 4.24 2.13 -5.56
CA ALA A 51 3.45 3.34 -5.40
C ALA A 51 3.74 4.05 -4.06
N SER A 52 3.88 3.28 -2.97
CA SER A 52 4.24 3.82 -1.65
C SER A 52 5.66 4.42 -1.61
N GLN A 53 6.58 3.94 -2.42
CA GLN A 53 7.93 4.49 -2.54
C GLN A 53 7.95 5.78 -3.37
N GLN A 54 7.18 5.82 -4.46
CA GLN A 54 7.21 6.89 -5.46
C GLN A 54 6.23 8.03 -5.16
N SER A 55 5.21 7.80 -4.33
CA SER A 55 4.18 8.80 -4.01
C SER A 55 4.03 8.97 -2.50
N LYS A 56 4.25 10.22 -2.03
CA LYS A 56 3.99 10.58 -0.63
C LYS A 56 2.49 10.52 -0.31
N THR A 57 1.65 10.90 -1.28
CA THR A 57 0.19 10.83 -1.15
C THR A 57 -0.26 9.38 -0.96
N PHE A 58 0.24 8.46 -1.80
CA PHE A 58 -0.10 7.04 -1.68
C PHE A 58 0.35 6.44 -0.34
N ARG A 59 1.56 6.77 0.11
CA ARG A 59 2.08 6.35 1.42
C ARG A 59 1.20 6.84 2.57
N GLY A 60 0.78 8.10 2.55
CA GLY A 60 -0.14 8.67 3.55
C GLY A 60 -1.50 7.95 3.61
N LEU A 61 -2.03 7.47 2.46
CA LEU A 61 -3.24 6.64 2.44
C LEU A 61 -3.01 5.31 3.17
N ILE A 62 -1.90 4.63 2.89
CA ILE A 62 -1.53 3.37 3.56
C ILE A 62 -1.40 3.58 5.07
N GLU A 63 -0.70 4.63 5.50
CA GLU A 63 -0.53 4.97 6.91
C GLU A 63 -1.87 5.23 7.62
N THR A 64 -2.76 5.99 6.96
CA THR A 64 -4.11 6.27 7.47
C THR A 64 -4.95 5.01 7.62
N ILE A 65 -4.90 4.11 6.63
CA ILE A 65 -5.61 2.83 6.69
C ILE A 65 -5.03 1.94 7.78
N ASN A 66 -3.69 1.87 7.91
CA ASN A 66 -3.02 1.10 8.97
C ASN A 66 -3.35 1.59 10.38
N ALA A 67 -3.63 2.89 10.56
CA ALA A 67 -4.06 3.46 11.85
C ALA A 67 -5.55 3.21 12.15
N SER A 68 -6.31 2.61 11.24
CA SER A 68 -7.74 2.37 11.36
C SER A 68 -8.07 0.93 11.76
N GLN A 69 -9.37 0.64 11.97
CA GLN A 69 -9.90 -0.73 12.15
C GLN A 69 -10.22 -1.40 10.78
N GLY A 70 -9.82 -0.79 9.66
CA GLY A 70 -10.08 -1.31 8.32
C GLY A 70 -8.99 -2.27 7.84
N ILE A 71 -9.41 -3.32 7.14
CA ILE A 71 -8.53 -4.20 6.39
C ILE A 71 -8.99 -4.16 4.93
N VAL A 72 -8.09 -3.80 4.03
CA VAL A 72 -8.39 -3.57 2.60
C VAL A 72 -7.71 -4.65 1.78
N TYR A 73 -8.50 -5.37 1.00
CA TYR A 73 -8.01 -6.33 0.02
C TYR A 73 -8.07 -5.70 -1.37
N VAL A 74 -6.91 -5.48 -1.97
CA VAL A 74 -6.77 -5.03 -3.36
C VAL A 74 -6.52 -6.26 -4.21
N GLU A 75 -7.51 -6.67 -4.99
CA GLU A 75 -7.48 -7.95 -5.69
C GLU A 75 -7.73 -7.77 -7.20
N ASN A 76 -7.18 -8.67 -8.00
CA ASN A 76 -7.52 -8.68 -9.41
C ASN A 76 -9.02 -8.95 -9.58
N GLY A 77 -9.69 -8.13 -10.37
CA GLY A 77 -11.13 -8.25 -10.59
C GLY A 77 -11.66 -7.27 -11.61
N LYS A 78 -12.91 -7.48 -12.02
CA LYS A 78 -13.59 -6.61 -13.00
C LYS A 78 -14.23 -5.42 -12.29
N CYS A 79 -14.09 -4.26 -12.91
CA CYS A 79 -14.84 -3.03 -12.65
C CYS A 79 -15.75 -2.72 -13.85
N GLY A 80 -16.41 -1.57 -13.86
CA GLY A 80 -17.17 -1.08 -15.01
C GLY A 80 -16.27 -0.85 -16.23
N ARG A 81 -16.90 -0.66 -17.41
CA ARG A 81 -16.17 -0.39 -18.65
C ARG A 81 -15.31 0.87 -18.51
N GLY A 82 -14.01 0.78 -18.82
CA GLY A 82 -13.05 1.89 -18.74
C GLY A 82 -12.58 2.21 -17.31
N VAL A 83 -13.03 1.47 -16.30
CA VAL A 83 -12.65 1.68 -14.90
C VAL A 83 -11.54 0.69 -14.53
N ARG A 84 -10.38 1.20 -14.09
CA ARG A 84 -9.22 0.38 -13.76
C ARG A 84 -9.20 -0.14 -12.33
N ALA A 85 -9.86 0.55 -11.40
CA ALA A 85 -10.03 0.13 -10.02
C ALA A 85 -11.42 0.52 -9.52
N CYS A 86 -11.96 -0.20 -8.52
CA CYS A 86 -13.26 0.10 -7.93
C CYS A 86 -13.40 -0.51 -6.53
N LEU A 87 -13.91 0.25 -5.56
CA LEU A 87 -14.31 -0.24 -4.25
C LEU A 87 -15.65 -0.97 -4.36
N VAL A 88 -15.66 -2.29 -4.16
CA VAL A 88 -16.82 -3.13 -4.49
C VAL A 88 -17.59 -3.63 -3.29
N SER A 89 -16.99 -3.74 -2.11
CA SER A 89 -17.70 -4.28 -0.95
C SER A 89 -17.12 -3.85 0.38
N VAL A 90 -18.00 -3.84 1.38
CA VAL A 90 -17.69 -3.70 2.80
C VAL A 90 -18.37 -4.80 3.58
N ARG A 91 -17.66 -5.39 4.53
CA ARG A 91 -18.17 -6.36 5.50
C ARG A 91 -17.57 -6.10 6.86
N THR A 92 -18.27 -6.47 7.92
CA THR A 92 -17.77 -6.38 9.29
C THR A 92 -17.61 -7.78 9.90
N GLY A 93 -16.59 -7.92 10.73
CA GLY A 93 -16.33 -9.15 11.47
C GLY A 93 -15.17 -8.97 12.44
N GLY A 94 -15.26 -9.55 13.65
CA GLY A 94 -14.17 -9.52 14.62
C GLY A 94 -13.70 -8.12 15.03
N GLY A 95 -14.58 -7.13 15.05
CA GLY A 95 -14.23 -5.74 15.36
C GLY A 95 -13.58 -4.96 14.20
N HIS A 96 -13.39 -5.58 13.04
CA HIS A 96 -12.82 -4.95 11.85
C HIS A 96 -13.85 -4.74 10.75
N ARG A 97 -13.55 -3.80 9.85
CA ARG A 97 -14.21 -3.65 8.56
C ARG A 97 -13.29 -4.15 7.47
N PHE A 98 -13.80 -5.08 6.67
CA PHE A 98 -13.10 -5.67 5.52
C PHE A 98 -13.64 -5.02 4.26
N LEU A 99 -12.77 -4.35 3.53
CA LEU A 99 -13.09 -3.68 2.28
C LEU A 99 -12.41 -4.40 1.13
N ARG A 100 -13.06 -4.45 -0.02
CA ARG A 100 -12.48 -5.02 -1.24
C ARG A 100 -12.44 -3.99 -2.35
N VAL A 101 -11.25 -3.77 -2.86
CA VAL A 101 -10.98 -3.00 -4.07
C VAL A 101 -10.62 -3.99 -5.17
N ASN A 102 -11.39 -4.01 -6.26
CA ASN A 102 -11.01 -4.72 -7.46
C ASN A 102 -10.11 -3.83 -8.31
N VAL A 103 -9.12 -4.42 -8.96
CA VAL A 103 -8.26 -3.74 -9.94
C VAL A 103 -8.15 -4.59 -11.21
N ASN A 104 -8.18 -3.94 -12.36
CA ASN A 104 -7.84 -4.58 -13.62
C ASN A 104 -6.32 -4.53 -13.78
N ALA A 105 -5.65 -5.62 -13.37
CA ALA A 105 -4.20 -5.71 -13.31
C ALA A 105 -3.54 -6.08 -14.65
N GLY A 106 -4.23 -5.97 -15.79
CA GLY A 106 -3.69 -6.31 -17.12
C GLY A 106 -2.41 -5.54 -17.45
N GLU A 107 -2.30 -4.29 -17.00
CA GLU A 107 -1.09 -3.47 -17.06
C GLU A 107 -0.82 -2.84 -15.70
N ALA A 108 0.28 -3.24 -15.07
CA ALA A 108 0.74 -2.67 -13.80
C ALA A 108 1.58 -1.42 -14.08
N ASP A 109 0.94 -0.28 -14.23
CA ASP A 109 1.55 0.99 -14.58
C ASP A 109 1.24 2.12 -13.57
N TRP A 110 1.82 3.29 -13.82
CA TRP A 110 1.62 4.49 -13.01
C TRP A 110 0.14 4.95 -12.95
N ASP A 111 -0.62 4.72 -14.02
CA ASP A 111 -2.05 5.08 -14.04
C ASP A 111 -2.86 4.14 -13.15
N LEU A 112 -2.54 2.85 -13.12
CA LEU A 112 -3.14 1.91 -12.18
C LEU A 112 -2.80 2.27 -10.72
N MET A 113 -1.56 2.74 -10.44
CA MET A 113 -1.20 3.27 -9.11
C MET A 113 -2.09 4.43 -8.69
N GLY A 114 -2.36 5.37 -9.61
CA GLY A 114 -3.30 6.47 -9.38
C GLY A 114 -4.73 6.00 -9.15
N SER A 115 -5.17 5.00 -9.92
CA SER A 115 -6.51 4.42 -9.77
C SER A 115 -6.65 3.69 -8.42
N ILE A 116 -5.64 2.95 -7.98
CA ILE A 116 -5.62 2.35 -6.63
C ILE A 116 -5.64 3.44 -5.56
N GLY A 117 -4.85 4.50 -5.69
CA GLY A 117 -4.84 5.63 -4.76
C GLY A 117 -6.21 6.30 -4.62
N HIS A 118 -6.93 6.46 -5.71
CA HIS A 118 -8.32 6.94 -5.75
C HIS A 118 -9.24 6.03 -4.91
N GLU A 119 -9.18 4.71 -5.11
CA GLU A 119 -10.02 3.76 -4.37
C GLU A 119 -9.63 3.66 -2.89
N LEU A 120 -8.35 3.80 -2.56
CA LEU A 120 -7.90 3.86 -1.16
C LEU A 120 -8.42 5.13 -0.47
N ARG A 121 -8.59 6.25 -1.18
CA ARG A 121 -9.24 7.45 -0.66
C ARG A 121 -10.71 7.18 -0.34
N HIS A 122 -11.46 6.57 -1.25
CA HIS A 122 -12.82 6.10 -0.99
C HIS A 122 -12.89 5.15 0.21
N THR A 123 -11.91 4.26 0.34
CA THR A 123 -11.78 3.38 1.50
C THR A 123 -11.68 4.17 2.82
N ILE A 124 -10.89 5.25 2.85
CA ILE A 124 -10.75 6.12 4.03
C ILE A 124 -12.08 6.85 4.34
N GLU A 125 -12.79 7.32 3.33
CA GLU A 125 -14.10 7.96 3.50
C GLU A 125 -15.10 7.00 4.15
N VAL A 126 -15.14 5.76 3.68
CA VAL A 126 -15.95 4.68 4.25
C VAL A 126 -15.52 4.37 5.68
N LEU A 127 -14.21 4.26 5.93
CA LEU A 127 -13.69 3.97 7.28
C LEU A 127 -13.94 5.11 8.27
N SER A 128 -14.04 6.34 7.81
CA SER A 128 -14.39 7.50 8.64
C SER A 128 -15.88 7.53 9.01
N ASN A 129 -16.73 6.89 8.21
CA ASN A 129 -18.17 6.78 8.49
C ASN A 129 -18.51 5.43 9.14
N ARG A 130 -18.84 5.46 10.45
CA ARG A 130 -19.14 4.26 11.26
C ARG A 130 -20.40 3.52 10.83
N THR A 131 -21.33 4.17 10.11
CA THR A 131 -22.59 3.55 9.67
C THR A 131 -22.42 2.67 8.43
N VAL A 132 -21.31 2.83 7.69
CA VAL A 132 -21.02 2.02 6.50
C VAL A 132 -20.37 0.71 6.92
N THR A 133 -21.20 -0.33 7.08
CA THR A 133 -20.79 -1.65 7.61
C THR A 133 -21.08 -2.80 6.65
N THR A 134 -21.83 -2.55 5.58
CA THR A 134 -22.24 -3.54 4.56
C THR A 134 -22.11 -2.96 3.17
N THR A 135 -22.10 -3.81 2.15
CA THR A 135 -22.12 -3.35 0.75
C THR A 135 -23.37 -2.53 0.42
N ALA A 136 -24.51 -2.84 1.01
CA ALA A 136 -25.72 -2.04 0.83
C ALA A 136 -25.57 -0.62 1.42
N SER A 137 -25.04 -0.50 2.66
CA SER A 137 -24.78 0.81 3.25
C SER A 137 -23.66 1.59 2.54
N LEU A 138 -22.67 0.89 1.93
CA LEU A 138 -21.67 1.51 1.05
C LEU A 138 -22.33 2.18 -0.16
N HIS A 139 -23.20 1.45 -0.84
CA HIS A 139 -23.95 1.97 -1.99
C HIS A 139 -24.78 3.18 -1.61
N SER A 140 -25.54 3.07 -0.51
CA SER A 140 -26.36 4.17 0.02
C SER A 140 -25.51 5.39 0.40
N PHE A 141 -24.35 5.20 1.00
CA PHE A 141 -23.42 6.26 1.35
C PHE A 141 -23.02 7.08 0.13
N TYR A 142 -22.58 6.43 -0.95
CA TYR A 142 -22.16 7.14 -2.15
C TYR A 142 -23.29 7.78 -2.94
N LEU A 143 -24.51 7.22 -2.90
CA LEU A 143 -25.66 7.88 -3.49
C LEU A 143 -25.97 9.24 -2.83
N HIS A 144 -25.62 9.40 -1.54
CA HIS A 144 -25.92 10.63 -0.78
C HIS A 144 -24.73 11.58 -0.64
N SER A 145 -23.50 11.08 -0.76
CA SER A 145 -22.26 11.86 -0.55
C SER A 145 -21.47 12.13 -1.82
N GLY A 146 -21.87 11.57 -2.96
CA GLY A 146 -21.26 11.84 -4.24
C GLY A 146 -21.29 13.34 -4.57
N SER A 147 -20.24 13.83 -5.22
CA SER A 147 -20.10 15.23 -5.61
C SER A 147 -21.33 15.72 -6.35
N ALA A 148 -21.71 16.97 -6.11
CA ALA A 148 -22.83 17.66 -6.78
C ALA A 148 -22.70 17.77 -8.32
N GLY A 149 -21.72 17.09 -8.92
CA GLY A 149 -21.44 17.00 -10.35
C GLY A 149 -22.45 16.22 -11.18
N GLY A 150 -23.61 15.90 -10.60
CA GLY A 150 -24.76 15.39 -11.33
C GLY A 150 -24.86 13.86 -11.44
N PHE A 151 -25.98 13.42 -11.96
CA PHE A 151 -26.42 12.02 -12.18
C PHE A 151 -25.41 11.11 -12.91
N LEU A 152 -24.32 11.65 -13.45
CA LEU A 152 -23.38 10.91 -14.29
C LEU A 152 -22.25 10.21 -13.52
N LYS A 153 -21.99 10.57 -12.24
CA LYS A 153 -20.95 9.96 -11.40
C LYS A 153 -21.38 9.88 -9.93
N PRO A 154 -22.39 9.09 -9.60
CA PRO A 154 -22.98 9.05 -8.25
C PRO A 154 -22.03 8.50 -7.17
N PHE A 155 -20.88 7.94 -7.55
CA PHE A 155 -19.92 7.30 -6.64
C PHE A 155 -18.56 8.00 -6.59
N GLU A 156 -18.46 9.23 -7.12
CA GLU A 156 -17.21 9.99 -7.14
C GLU A 156 -17.23 11.08 -6.07
N THR A 157 -16.09 11.28 -5.41
CA THR A 157 -15.85 12.44 -4.55
C THR A 157 -14.69 13.26 -5.11
N ASP A 158 -14.73 14.58 -4.95
CA ASP A 158 -13.64 15.45 -5.40
C ASP A 158 -12.32 15.06 -4.75
N ALA A 159 -12.36 14.69 -3.45
CA ALA A 159 -11.19 14.24 -2.72
C ALA A 159 -10.57 12.95 -3.29
N ALA A 160 -11.36 12.01 -3.80
CA ALA A 160 -10.85 10.80 -4.44
C ALA A 160 -10.25 11.12 -5.81
N VAL A 161 -10.91 11.96 -6.60
CA VAL A 161 -10.41 12.43 -7.91
C VAL A 161 -9.06 13.14 -7.74
N GLU A 162 -8.97 14.11 -6.83
CA GLU A 162 -7.74 14.85 -6.53
C GLU A 162 -6.63 13.93 -6.03
N THR A 163 -6.96 12.98 -5.15
CA THR A 163 -5.99 12.00 -4.63
C THR A 163 -5.42 11.13 -5.74
N GLY A 164 -6.27 10.59 -6.61
CA GLY A 164 -5.82 9.78 -7.76
C GLY A 164 -4.92 10.58 -8.72
N ALA A 165 -5.28 11.84 -8.98
CA ALA A 165 -4.47 12.75 -9.81
C ALA A 165 -3.12 13.07 -9.16
N ALA A 166 -3.09 13.34 -7.85
CA ALA A 166 -1.86 13.61 -7.10
C ALA A 166 -0.89 12.41 -7.13
N VAL A 167 -1.41 11.19 -6.90
CA VAL A 167 -0.61 9.97 -6.99
C VAL A 167 0.00 9.81 -8.37
N ARG A 168 -0.79 9.98 -9.45
CA ARG A 168 -0.28 9.90 -10.83
C ARG A 168 0.85 10.90 -11.07
N ALA A 169 0.66 12.15 -10.68
CA ALA A 169 1.65 13.21 -10.87
C ALA A 169 2.96 12.92 -10.10
N GLU A 170 2.87 12.46 -8.85
CA GLU A 170 4.02 12.13 -8.01
C GLU A 170 4.82 10.95 -8.59
N VAL A 171 4.13 9.88 -9.01
CA VAL A 171 4.78 8.70 -9.61
C VAL A 171 5.45 9.06 -10.95
N GLN A 172 4.79 9.85 -11.80
CA GLN A 172 5.37 10.30 -13.06
C GLN A 172 6.62 11.15 -12.82
N LYS A 173 6.56 12.11 -11.90
CA LYS A 173 7.70 12.94 -11.52
C LYS A 173 8.86 12.09 -11.01
N TYR A 174 8.60 11.11 -10.14
CA TYR A 174 9.63 10.21 -9.62
C TYR A 174 10.34 9.48 -10.76
N ARG A 175 9.62 8.96 -11.74
CA ARG A 175 10.18 8.24 -12.90
C ARG A 175 11.06 9.13 -13.76
N THR A 176 10.64 10.37 -14.03
CA THR A 176 11.41 11.31 -14.85
C THR A 176 12.69 11.80 -14.18
N THR A 177 12.71 11.87 -12.84
CA THR A 177 13.90 12.29 -12.08
C THR A 177 14.87 11.14 -11.79
N SER A 178 14.40 9.89 -11.83
CA SER A 178 15.19 8.71 -11.47
C SER A 178 15.83 8.01 -12.68
N VAL A 179 15.45 8.38 -13.90
CA VAL A 179 16.07 7.86 -15.13
C VAL A 179 17.20 8.83 -15.52
N PRO A 180 18.48 8.39 -15.55
CA PRO A 180 19.57 9.22 -16.10
C PRO A 180 19.22 9.59 -17.55
N GLN A 181 19.27 10.89 -17.87
CA GLN A 181 19.17 11.34 -19.27
C GLN A 181 20.40 10.81 -20.00
N PRO A 182 20.25 10.16 -21.17
CA PRO A 182 21.40 9.84 -22.02
C PRO A 182 22.03 11.16 -22.45
N GLU A 183 23.35 11.30 -22.19
CA GLU A 183 24.19 12.39 -22.74
C GLU A 183 24.31 12.29 -24.25
#